data_9823f038c27b5d5a5f33dd289c1a73d8
#
_entry.id   9823f038c27b5d5a5f33dd289c1a73d8
#
_cell.length_a   1.000
_cell.length_b   1.000
_cell.length_c   1.000
_cell.angle_alpha   90.00
_cell.angle_beta   90.00
_cell.angle_gamma   90.00
#
_symmetry.space_group_name_H-M   'P 1'
#
loop_
_entity.id
_entity.type
_entity.pdbx_description
1 polymer ?
#
loop_
_entity_poly.entity_id
_entity_poly.type
_entity_poly.pdbx_seq_one_letter_code
_entity_poly.pdbx_strand_id
1 'polypeptide(L)'
;MLRKKTNGYTRRSGRTPILVNKASNGIDRRGFLRGSGLAIGGLAAIAGTGGTVTQATAQSAATRAIETIKSVCTHCSVGCSVIAEVDNGVWVGQEPAWDSPFNLGAHCAKGAAVREHAHGERRLKYPMKKENGEWVRISWEQAINEIGDGMMKIREESGPDSVYWLGSAKSNNEQAYLFRKFAAYWGTNNVDHQARICHSTTVAGVANTWGYGAMTNSYNDIHNSKAIFLIGGNPAEAHPVSLLHILKAKEENNAPLIVCDPRFTRTAAHADEYVRFRPGSDVALVWGILWHIFENGWEDQEFIRTRVWGMDEIRAEVKKWTPEEVERVTGAPGSQLERVARTLANNRPGTVIWCMGGTQHTNGNNNTRAYCILQLALGNMGTAGGGTNIFRGHDNVQGATDVGPNPDSLPGYYGLAAGSWKH
;
A
#
# COMPACT_ATOMS: atom_id res chain seq x y z
N MET A 1 25.67 -9.32 -19.52
CA MET A 1 26.23 -7.98 -19.29
C MET A 1 25.30 -6.95 -19.90
N LEU A 2 24.38 -6.39 -19.12
CA LEU A 2 23.43 -5.39 -19.61
C LEU A 2 24.01 -4.00 -19.36
N ARG A 3 24.41 -3.33 -20.42
CA ARG A 3 24.81 -1.90 -20.37
C ARG A 3 23.55 -1.04 -20.25
N LYS A 4 23.38 -0.35 -19.11
CA LYS A 4 22.42 0.74 -18.95
C LYS A 4 22.78 1.88 -19.91
N LYS A 5 21.96 2.13 -20.91
CA LYS A 5 21.97 3.42 -21.63
C LYS A 5 21.32 4.47 -20.73
N THR A 6 22.10 5.31 -20.10
CA THR A 6 21.65 6.54 -19.47
C THR A 6 21.60 7.64 -20.53
N ASN A 7 20.50 7.72 -21.26
CA ASN A 7 20.21 8.90 -22.08
C ASN A 7 18.92 9.51 -21.59
N GLY A 8 18.96 10.77 -21.22
CA GLY A 8 17.80 11.62 -21.02
C GLY A 8 17.57 12.08 -19.59
N TYR A 9 18.51 12.79 -19.02
CA TYR A 9 18.17 13.73 -17.96
C TYR A 9 17.39 14.88 -18.58
N THR A 10 16.09 14.88 -18.40
CA THR A 10 15.30 16.10 -18.55
C THR A 10 15.83 17.10 -17.53
N ARG A 11 16.36 18.21 -18.01
CA ARG A 11 16.78 19.33 -17.19
C ARG A 11 15.60 19.72 -16.28
N ARG A 12 15.80 19.67 -14.97
CA ARG A 12 14.90 20.31 -14.01
C ARG A 12 14.83 21.81 -14.38
N SER A 13 13.77 22.21 -15.02
CA SER A 13 13.44 23.61 -15.20
C SER A 13 12.85 24.09 -13.88
N GLY A 14 13.53 24.99 -13.21
CA GLY A 14 12.95 25.65 -12.02
C GLY A 14 13.86 25.79 -10.80
N ARG A 15 15.07 25.26 -10.82
CA ARG A 15 16.09 25.71 -9.86
C ARG A 15 16.93 26.77 -10.51
N THR A 16 17.07 27.93 -9.90
CA THR A 16 18.02 28.97 -10.25
C THR A 16 19.36 28.31 -10.58
N PRO A 17 19.93 28.47 -11.76
CA PRO A 17 21.24 27.90 -12.06
C PRO A 17 22.26 28.59 -11.14
N ILE A 18 22.82 27.82 -10.22
CA ILE A 18 24.12 28.19 -9.67
C ILE A 18 25.04 28.20 -10.88
N LEU A 19 25.53 29.36 -11.25
CA LEU A 19 26.52 29.56 -12.31
C LEU A 19 27.76 28.72 -11.96
N VAL A 20 27.76 27.47 -12.37
CA VAL A 20 28.97 26.65 -12.40
C VAL A 20 29.61 26.94 -13.75
N ASN A 21 30.67 27.75 -13.72
CA ASN A 21 31.55 27.97 -14.85
C ASN A 21 31.99 26.59 -15.40
N LYS A 22 31.79 26.36 -16.69
CA LYS A 22 32.28 25.16 -17.37
C LYS A 22 33.82 25.13 -17.32
N ALA A 23 34.36 24.57 -16.25
CA ALA A 23 35.69 23.99 -16.25
C ALA A 23 35.50 22.48 -16.08
N SER A 24 35.97 21.74 -17.02
CA SER A 24 35.92 20.29 -17.14
C SER A 24 36.85 19.61 -16.13
N ASN A 25 36.55 19.66 -14.86
CA ASN A 25 37.15 18.77 -13.86
C ASN A 25 36.16 18.63 -12.71
N GLY A 26 35.77 17.40 -12.41
CA GLY A 26 34.87 17.11 -11.32
C GLY A 26 35.39 17.67 -9.99
N ILE A 27 34.61 18.53 -9.38
CA ILE A 27 34.92 19.07 -8.04
C ILE A 27 34.73 17.92 -7.06
N ASP A 28 35.83 17.45 -6.48
CA ASP A 28 35.79 16.49 -5.38
C ASP A 28 35.32 17.19 -4.07
N ARG A 29 34.97 16.39 -3.07
CA ARG A 29 34.47 16.88 -1.79
C ARG A 29 35.45 17.82 -1.07
N ARG A 30 36.77 17.67 -1.31
CA ARG A 30 37.81 18.54 -0.79
C ARG A 30 37.91 19.87 -1.56
N GLY A 31 37.72 19.85 -2.86
CA GLY A 31 37.66 21.05 -3.70
C GLY A 31 36.47 21.94 -3.34
N PHE A 32 35.30 21.32 -3.05
CA PHE A 32 34.13 22.05 -2.58
C PHE A 32 34.35 22.74 -1.23
N LEU A 33 34.95 22.06 -0.26
CA LEU A 33 35.22 22.63 1.07
C LEU A 33 36.31 23.72 1.04
N ARG A 34 37.30 23.61 0.16
CA ARG A 34 38.30 24.67 -0.04
C ARG A 34 37.73 25.90 -0.73
N GLY A 35 36.84 25.72 -1.69
CA GLY A 35 36.14 26.81 -2.41
C GLY A 35 35.19 27.59 -1.48
N SER A 36 34.51 26.95 -0.57
CA SER A 36 33.63 27.63 0.38
C SER A 36 34.39 28.42 1.45
N GLY A 37 35.61 27.96 1.86
CA GLY A 37 36.48 28.72 2.77
C GLY A 37 37.07 29.98 2.16
N LEU A 38 37.41 29.95 0.84
CA LEU A 38 37.93 31.12 0.10
C LEU A 38 36.86 32.17 -0.18
N ALA A 39 35.58 31.78 -0.31
CA ALA A 39 34.48 32.73 -0.51
C ALA A 39 34.19 33.59 0.72
N ILE A 40 34.44 33.08 1.93
CA ILE A 40 34.26 33.81 3.19
C ILE A 40 35.48 34.72 3.43
N GLY A 41 36.70 34.30 3.07
CA GLY A 41 37.90 35.10 3.18
C GLY A 41 37.99 36.24 2.11
N GLY A 42 37.42 36.05 0.92
CA GLY A 42 37.44 37.04 -0.15
C GLY A 42 36.51 38.25 0.08
N LEU A 43 35.41 38.06 0.80
CA LEU A 43 34.51 39.16 1.17
C LEU A 43 35.09 40.14 2.17
N ALA A 44 36.04 39.71 3.01
CA ALA A 44 36.73 40.58 3.95
C ALA A 44 37.86 41.40 3.33
N ALA A 45 38.42 41.00 2.16
CA ALA A 45 39.51 41.70 1.49
C ALA A 45 39.04 42.78 0.50
N ILE A 46 37.79 42.75 0.08
CA ILE A 46 37.22 43.71 -0.88
C ILE A 46 36.71 45.00 -0.21
N ALA A 47 36.58 45.03 1.11
CA ALA A 47 36.16 46.22 1.87
C ALA A 47 37.24 47.31 1.95
N GLY A 48 38.47 47.11 1.43
CA GLY A 48 39.61 48.00 1.58
C GLY A 48 40.11 48.68 0.32
N THR A 49 39.58 48.37 -0.88
CA THR A 49 40.00 49.03 -2.13
C THR A 49 38.80 49.57 -2.88
N GLY A 50 38.69 50.89 -2.99
CA GLY A 50 37.60 51.59 -3.66
C GLY A 50 37.51 51.31 -5.18
N GLY A 51 37.10 50.15 -5.56
CA GLY A 51 36.77 49.78 -6.91
C GLY A 51 35.23 49.83 -7.12
N THR A 52 34.79 50.60 -8.11
CA THR A 52 33.38 50.65 -8.53
C THR A 52 32.93 49.28 -9.01
N VAL A 53 32.16 48.59 -8.21
CA VAL A 53 31.47 47.37 -8.62
C VAL A 53 30.26 47.80 -9.46
N THR A 54 30.34 47.59 -10.76
CA THR A 54 29.17 47.70 -11.65
C THR A 54 28.15 46.64 -11.20
N GLN A 55 27.07 47.07 -10.56
CA GLN A 55 25.95 46.24 -10.28
C GLN A 55 25.39 45.72 -11.59
N ALA A 56 25.62 44.46 -11.91
CA ALA A 56 24.84 43.78 -12.93
C ALA A 56 23.40 43.74 -12.43
N THR A 57 22.55 44.57 -13.01
CA THR A 57 21.11 44.48 -12.85
C THR A 57 20.70 43.11 -13.35
N ALA A 58 20.55 42.18 -12.44
CA ALA A 58 19.81 40.95 -12.68
C ALA A 58 18.39 41.42 -13.05
N GLN A 59 18.06 41.39 -14.34
CA GLN A 59 16.67 41.43 -14.76
C GLN A 59 15.96 40.39 -13.96
N SER A 60 15.03 40.81 -13.10
CA SER A 60 14.15 39.91 -12.39
C SER A 60 13.37 39.12 -13.43
N ALA A 61 13.85 37.93 -13.74
CA ALA A 61 12.98 36.94 -14.37
C ALA A 61 11.76 36.87 -13.45
N ALA A 62 10.61 37.30 -13.97
CA ALA A 62 9.36 37.21 -13.25
C ALA A 62 9.33 35.80 -12.65
N THR A 63 9.34 35.70 -11.32
CA THR A 63 9.29 34.45 -10.64
C THR A 63 7.99 33.81 -11.05
N ARG A 64 8.03 32.86 -11.99
CA ARG A 64 6.85 32.07 -12.34
C ARG A 64 6.34 31.44 -11.06
N ALA A 65 5.11 31.74 -10.71
CA ALA A 65 4.46 31.14 -9.58
C ALA A 65 4.22 29.65 -9.90
N ILE A 66 5.02 28.78 -9.29
CA ILE A 66 4.75 27.34 -9.31
C ILE A 66 3.55 27.08 -8.41
N GLU A 67 2.51 26.52 -8.98
CA GLU A 67 1.35 26.07 -8.24
C GLU A 67 1.69 24.78 -7.50
N THR A 68 1.27 24.66 -6.23
CA THR A 68 1.43 23.42 -5.45
C THR A 68 0.09 22.77 -5.24
N ILE A 69 -0.02 21.48 -5.62
CA ILE A 69 -1.27 20.70 -5.50
C ILE A 69 -0.99 19.46 -4.65
N LYS A 70 -1.78 19.27 -3.59
CA LYS A 70 -1.71 18.08 -2.77
C LYS A 70 -2.41 16.92 -3.47
N SER A 71 -1.72 15.78 -3.57
CA SER A 71 -2.22 14.57 -4.21
C SER A 71 -1.77 13.32 -3.45
N VAL A 72 -2.01 12.14 -4.00
CA VAL A 72 -1.71 10.84 -3.39
C VAL A 72 -0.85 10.01 -4.34
N CYS A 73 0.14 9.32 -3.79
CA CYS A 73 0.92 8.33 -4.51
C CYS A 73 0.06 7.13 -4.90
N THR A 74 0.15 6.71 -6.17
CA THR A 74 -0.68 5.66 -6.77
C THR A 74 -0.02 4.27 -6.77
N HIS A 75 1.00 4.01 -5.95
CA HIS A 75 1.72 2.74 -6.02
C HIS A 75 1.21 1.66 -5.06
N CYS A 76 0.92 2.01 -3.82
CA CYS A 76 0.47 1.04 -2.82
C CYS A 76 -0.52 1.66 -1.82
N SER A 77 -1.13 0.81 -1.01
CA SER A 77 -2.19 1.19 -0.07
C SER A 77 -1.76 2.07 1.10
N VAL A 78 -0.48 2.37 1.27
CA VAL A 78 -0.05 3.33 2.30
C VAL A 78 -0.68 4.71 2.06
N GLY A 79 -0.94 5.06 0.77
CA GLY A 79 -1.60 6.31 0.45
C GLY A 79 -0.76 7.55 0.78
N CYS A 80 0.57 7.46 0.58
CA CYS A 80 1.47 8.57 0.85
C CYS A 80 1.02 9.84 0.12
N SER A 81 0.82 10.92 0.88
CA SER A 81 0.49 12.21 0.30
C SER A 81 1.71 12.86 -0.33
N VAL A 82 1.52 13.44 -1.50
CA VAL A 82 2.55 14.15 -2.28
C VAL A 82 2.10 15.59 -2.53
N ILE A 83 3.07 16.50 -2.58
CA ILE A 83 2.87 17.86 -3.05
C ILE A 83 3.41 17.92 -4.47
N ALA A 84 2.53 18.03 -5.44
CA ALA A 84 2.91 18.23 -6.85
C ALA A 84 3.23 19.70 -7.09
N GLU A 85 4.38 19.98 -7.72
CA GLU A 85 4.77 21.30 -8.21
C GLU A 85 4.38 21.41 -9.68
N VAL A 86 3.49 22.32 -10.01
CA VAL A 86 2.90 22.45 -11.35
C VAL A 86 3.28 23.80 -11.96
N ASP A 87 3.85 23.78 -13.17
CA ASP A 87 4.14 24.94 -13.99
C ASP A 87 3.35 24.85 -15.31
N ASN A 88 2.42 25.77 -15.52
CA ASN A 88 1.55 25.82 -16.72
C ASN A 88 0.83 24.48 -17.00
N GLY A 89 0.28 23.85 -15.98
CA GLY A 89 -0.44 22.58 -16.09
C GLY A 89 0.47 21.34 -16.24
N VAL A 90 1.78 21.50 -16.15
CA VAL A 90 2.76 20.42 -16.22
C VAL A 90 3.31 20.13 -14.82
N TRP A 91 3.24 18.90 -14.37
CA TRP A 91 3.84 18.47 -13.12
C TRP A 91 5.36 18.39 -13.24
N VAL A 92 6.07 19.42 -12.75
CA VAL A 92 7.51 19.60 -12.93
C VAL A 92 8.35 19.08 -11.78
N GLY A 93 7.81 19.05 -10.58
CA GLY A 93 8.51 18.57 -9.37
C GLY A 93 7.55 18.01 -8.33
N GLN A 94 8.07 17.36 -7.31
CA GLN A 94 7.26 16.91 -6.18
C GLN A 94 8.08 16.81 -4.90
N GLU A 95 7.36 17.00 -3.80
CA GLU A 95 7.85 16.77 -2.44
C GLU A 95 6.87 15.87 -1.68
N PRO A 96 7.30 15.14 -0.62
CA PRO A 96 6.36 14.49 0.28
C PRO A 96 5.55 15.53 1.05
N ALA A 97 4.29 15.24 1.34
CA ALA A 97 3.50 16.09 2.21
C ALA A 97 3.97 15.91 3.66
N TRP A 98 4.58 16.94 4.22
CA TRP A 98 5.17 16.94 5.56
C TRP A 98 4.13 16.84 6.68
N ASP A 99 2.91 17.31 6.43
CA ASP A 99 1.77 17.30 7.34
C ASP A 99 0.93 16.03 7.26
N SER A 100 1.33 15.06 6.41
CA SER A 100 0.59 13.81 6.25
C SER A 100 0.88 12.84 7.40
N PRO A 101 -0.13 12.37 8.13
CA PRO A 101 0.06 11.38 9.19
C PRO A 101 0.44 9.99 8.67
N PHE A 102 0.20 9.71 7.37
CA PHE A 102 0.46 8.41 6.76
C PHE A 102 1.91 8.22 6.34
N ASN A 103 2.54 9.24 5.79
CA ASN A 103 3.91 9.11 5.29
C ASN A 103 4.93 9.97 6.04
N LEU A 104 4.52 10.74 7.04
CA LEU A 104 5.41 11.48 7.95
C LEU A 104 6.50 12.27 7.20
N GLY A 105 6.15 12.90 6.09
CA GLY A 105 7.10 13.63 5.25
C GLY A 105 8.09 12.76 4.47
N ALA A 106 7.81 11.47 4.28
CA ALA A 106 8.70 10.54 3.60
C ALA A 106 8.14 10.03 2.27
N HIS A 107 9.04 9.68 1.35
CA HIS A 107 8.76 8.91 0.14
C HIS A 107 9.66 7.68 0.08
N CYS A 108 9.15 6.58 -0.45
CA CYS A 108 10.00 5.50 -0.97
C CYS A 108 10.40 5.79 -2.43
N ALA A 109 11.27 4.97 -3.01
CA ALA A 109 11.71 5.14 -4.40
C ALA A 109 10.55 5.17 -5.41
N LYS A 110 9.47 4.39 -5.16
CA LYS A 110 8.27 4.39 -6.01
C LYS A 110 7.52 5.72 -5.92
N GLY A 111 7.31 6.23 -4.70
CA GLY A 111 6.66 7.52 -4.47
C GLY A 111 7.44 8.69 -5.07
N ALA A 112 8.77 8.65 -4.97
CA ALA A 112 9.63 9.66 -5.59
C ALA A 112 9.54 9.68 -7.12
N ALA A 113 9.14 8.57 -7.74
CA ALA A 113 9.02 8.43 -9.20
C ALA A 113 7.57 8.53 -9.71
N VAL A 114 6.59 8.83 -8.86
CA VAL A 114 5.18 8.81 -9.27
C VAL A 114 4.86 9.81 -10.41
N ARG A 115 5.55 10.92 -10.46
CA ARG A 115 5.43 11.91 -11.55
C ARG A 115 5.65 11.30 -12.94
N GLU A 116 6.54 10.32 -13.07
CA GLU A 116 6.86 9.67 -14.36
C GLU A 116 5.64 8.94 -14.96
N HIS A 117 4.68 8.52 -14.12
CA HIS A 117 3.43 7.94 -14.60
C HIS A 117 2.52 8.97 -15.29
N ALA A 118 2.59 10.23 -14.86
CA ALA A 118 1.77 11.30 -15.44
C ALA A 118 2.40 11.91 -16.70
N HIS A 119 3.73 12.11 -16.70
CA HIS A 119 4.44 12.90 -17.72
C HIS A 119 5.66 12.19 -18.34
N GLY A 120 5.82 10.89 -18.10
CA GLY A 120 6.91 10.12 -18.72
C GLY A 120 6.78 10.06 -20.24
N GLU A 121 7.91 9.97 -20.94
CA GLU A 121 7.97 9.92 -22.42
C GLU A 121 7.14 8.76 -23.01
N ARG A 122 7.01 7.66 -22.26
CA ARG A 122 6.27 6.47 -22.69
C ARG A 122 4.78 6.54 -22.40
N ARG A 123 4.30 7.61 -21.79
CA ARG A 123 2.88 7.78 -21.52
C ARG A 123 2.11 7.97 -22.79
N LEU A 124 1.09 7.15 -23.03
CA LEU A 124 0.12 7.35 -24.12
C LEU A 124 -0.65 8.65 -23.87
N LYS A 125 -0.68 9.53 -24.87
CA LYS A 125 -1.36 10.84 -24.81
C LYS A 125 -2.62 10.87 -25.67
N TYR A 126 -2.73 9.94 -26.62
CA TYR A 126 -3.80 9.88 -27.61
C TYR A 126 -4.24 8.45 -27.83
N PRO A 127 -5.50 8.21 -28.25
CA PRO A 127 -5.94 6.90 -28.69
C PRO A 127 -5.14 6.43 -29.88
N MET A 128 -4.90 5.13 -29.94
CA MET A 128 -4.16 4.52 -31.04
C MET A 128 -4.92 3.29 -31.55
N LYS A 129 -4.96 3.12 -32.86
CA LYS A 129 -5.57 1.97 -33.52
C LYS A 129 -4.49 1.18 -34.24
N LYS A 130 -4.58 -0.13 -34.22
CA LYS A 130 -3.66 -0.99 -34.96
C LYS A 130 -4.17 -1.16 -36.39
N GLU A 131 -3.41 -0.67 -37.37
CA GLU A 131 -3.70 -0.75 -38.80
C GLU A 131 -2.52 -1.40 -39.52
N ASN A 132 -2.75 -2.48 -40.25
CA ASN A 132 -1.70 -3.23 -40.97
C ASN A 132 -0.48 -3.61 -40.12
N GLY A 133 -0.69 -3.86 -38.83
CA GLY A 133 0.38 -4.22 -37.89
C GLY A 133 1.03 -3.06 -37.16
N GLU A 134 0.82 -1.82 -37.60
CA GLU A 134 1.37 -0.60 -37.02
C GLU A 134 0.36 0.16 -36.14
N TRP A 135 0.85 0.85 -35.12
CA TRP A 135 0.00 1.68 -34.25
C TRP A 135 -0.14 3.10 -34.82
N VAL A 136 -1.36 3.44 -35.25
CA VAL A 136 -1.71 4.74 -35.82
C VAL A 136 -2.50 5.56 -34.82
N ARG A 137 -2.13 6.83 -34.65
CA ARG A 137 -2.87 7.77 -33.82
C ARG A 137 -4.21 8.11 -34.45
N ILE A 138 -5.30 8.04 -33.66
CA ILE A 138 -6.64 8.45 -34.04
C ILE A 138 -7.18 9.54 -33.11
N SER A 139 -8.30 10.18 -33.47
CA SER A 139 -8.97 11.13 -32.59
C SER A 139 -9.75 10.40 -31.48
N TRP A 140 -10.07 11.10 -30.40
CA TRP A 140 -10.95 10.57 -29.35
C TRP A 140 -12.35 10.30 -29.89
N GLU A 141 -12.88 11.18 -30.75
CA GLU A 141 -14.19 11.01 -31.39
C GLU A 141 -14.25 9.73 -32.22
N GLN A 142 -13.24 9.52 -33.06
CA GLN A 142 -13.13 8.29 -33.86
C GLN A 142 -13.05 7.06 -32.96
N ALA A 143 -12.20 7.09 -31.91
CA ALA A 143 -12.05 5.96 -30.99
C ALA A 143 -13.36 5.61 -30.28
N ILE A 144 -14.08 6.61 -29.76
CA ILE A 144 -15.33 6.44 -29.04
C ILE A 144 -16.42 5.87 -29.97
N ASN A 145 -16.56 6.41 -31.16
CA ASN A 145 -17.56 5.97 -32.11
C ASN A 145 -17.28 4.55 -32.61
N GLU A 146 -16.08 4.24 -33.06
CA GLU A 146 -15.72 2.91 -33.55
C GLU A 146 -15.86 1.83 -32.45
N ILE A 147 -15.43 2.13 -31.22
CA ILE A 147 -15.60 1.21 -30.08
C ILE A 147 -17.08 1.04 -29.73
N GLY A 148 -17.81 2.15 -29.66
CA GLY A 148 -19.24 2.15 -29.35
C GLY A 148 -20.08 1.34 -30.37
N ASP A 149 -19.88 1.61 -31.65
CA ASP A 149 -20.57 0.90 -32.75
C ASP A 149 -20.22 -0.62 -32.73
N GLY A 150 -18.92 -0.93 -32.53
CA GLY A 150 -18.47 -2.33 -32.43
C GLY A 150 -19.10 -3.06 -31.25
N MET A 151 -19.14 -2.41 -30.08
CA MET A 151 -19.76 -2.97 -28.87
C MET A 151 -21.26 -3.15 -29.04
N MET A 152 -21.98 -2.17 -29.60
CA MET A 152 -23.44 -2.28 -29.89
C MET A 152 -23.73 -3.42 -30.81
N LYS A 153 -22.96 -3.59 -31.89
CA LYS A 153 -23.07 -4.73 -32.80
C LYS A 153 -22.92 -6.08 -32.07
N ILE A 154 -21.88 -6.22 -31.24
CA ILE A 154 -21.66 -7.44 -30.45
C ILE A 154 -22.83 -7.70 -29.52
N ARG A 155 -23.37 -6.65 -28.88
CA ARG A 155 -24.54 -6.76 -28.00
C ARG A 155 -25.79 -7.22 -28.75
N GLU A 156 -26.02 -6.73 -29.97
CA GLU A 156 -27.15 -7.13 -30.82
C GLU A 156 -27.01 -8.58 -31.28
N GLU A 157 -25.81 -9.00 -31.67
CA GLU A 157 -25.56 -10.34 -32.21
C GLU A 157 -25.48 -11.42 -31.11
N SER A 158 -24.93 -11.11 -29.96
CA SER A 158 -24.52 -12.10 -28.94
C SER A 158 -25.03 -11.79 -27.52
N GLY A 159 -25.77 -10.72 -27.34
CA GLY A 159 -26.31 -10.29 -26.05
C GLY A 159 -25.31 -9.52 -25.18
N PRO A 160 -25.78 -8.89 -24.10
CA PRO A 160 -24.96 -8.05 -23.23
C PRO A 160 -23.87 -8.84 -22.47
N ASP A 161 -24.10 -10.12 -22.19
CA ASP A 161 -23.18 -10.99 -21.46
C ASP A 161 -21.95 -11.42 -22.27
N SER A 162 -21.93 -11.12 -23.57
CA SER A 162 -20.76 -11.36 -24.44
C SER A 162 -19.58 -10.40 -24.14
N VAL A 163 -19.80 -9.34 -23.38
CA VAL A 163 -18.79 -8.37 -23.01
C VAL A 163 -18.40 -8.51 -21.55
N TYR A 164 -17.09 -8.65 -21.27
CA TYR A 164 -16.52 -8.67 -19.93
C TYR A 164 -15.92 -7.32 -19.58
N TRP A 165 -16.32 -6.78 -18.43
CA TRP A 165 -15.92 -5.47 -17.92
C TRP A 165 -14.85 -5.62 -16.85
N LEU A 166 -13.59 -5.44 -17.20
CA LEU A 166 -12.47 -5.57 -16.29
C LEU A 166 -12.03 -4.22 -15.72
N GLY A 167 -12.36 -3.98 -14.46
CA GLY A 167 -12.00 -2.78 -13.73
C GLY A 167 -10.59 -2.83 -13.12
N SER A 168 -10.22 -1.75 -12.46
CA SER A 168 -8.90 -1.58 -11.87
C SER A 168 -8.95 -1.08 -10.43
N ALA A 169 -8.04 -1.57 -9.61
CA ALA A 169 -7.77 -1.06 -8.26
C ALA A 169 -6.93 0.24 -8.26
N LYS A 170 -6.58 0.75 -9.46
CA LYS A 170 -5.88 2.02 -9.67
C LYS A 170 -6.81 3.17 -10.06
N SER A 171 -8.07 2.88 -10.31
CA SER A 171 -9.09 3.89 -10.57
C SER A 171 -9.46 4.62 -9.28
N ASN A 172 -9.78 5.91 -9.37
CA ASN A 172 -10.41 6.61 -8.25
C ASN A 172 -11.85 6.11 -8.00
N ASN A 173 -12.45 6.54 -6.91
CA ASN A 173 -13.78 6.05 -6.52
C ASN A 173 -14.85 6.41 -7.55
N GLU A 174 -14.78 7.61 -8.13
CA GLU A 174 -15.70 8.10 -9.15
C GLU A 174 -15.62 7.26 -10.42
N GLN A 175 -14.40 6.97 -10.88
CA GLN A 175 -14.19 6.08 -12.04
C GLN A 175 -14.72 4.67 -11.79
N ALA A 176 -14.41 4.10 -10.61
CA ALA A 176 -14.85 2.77 -10.21
C ALA A 176 -16.38 2.69 -10.15
N TYR A 177 -17.04 3.68 -9.57
CA TYR A 177 -18.49 3.79 -9.50
C TYR A 177 -19.13 3.90 -10.89
N LEU A 178 -18.62 4.82 -11.73
CA LEU A 178 -19.12 5.00 -13.10
C LEU A 178 -18.95 3.75 -13.95
N PHE A 179 -17.82 3.05 -13.79
CA PHE A 179 -17.55 1.81 -14.49
C PHE A 179 -18.58 0.72 -14.14
N ARG A 180 -18.85 0.53 -12.84
CA ARG A 180 -19.88 -0.43 -12.38
C ARG A 180 -21.27 -0.03 -12.85
N LYS A 181 -21.61 1.25 -12.74
CA LYS A 181 -22.89 1.79 -13.22
C LYS A 181 -23.08 1.56 -14.72
N PHE A 182 -22.02 1.77 -15.52
CA PHE A 182 -22.07 1.56 -16.95
C PHE A 182 -22.26 0.08 -17.30
N ALA A 183 -21.55 -0.84 -16.64
CA ALA A 183 -21.75 -2.28 -16.84
C ALA A 183 -23.20 -2.73 -16.49
N ALA A 184 -23.77 -2.18 -15.41
CA ALA A 184 -25.16 -2.44 -15.04
C ALA A 184 -26.16 -1.88 -16.10
N TYR A 185 -25.90 -0.67 -16.58
CA TYR A 185 -26.71 -0.06 -17.65
C TYR A 185 -26.59 -0.81 -18.99
N TRP A 186 -25.41 -1.35 -19.29
CA TRP A 186 -25.17 -2.23 -20.42
C TRP A 186 -26.01 -3.50 -20.36
N GLY A 187 -26.36 -3.96 -19.17
CA GLY A 187 -27.26 -5.11 -18.96
C GLY A 187 -26.51 -6.41 -18.64
N THR A 188 -25.28 -6.32 -18.09
CA THR A 188 -24.51 -7.50 -17.70
C THR A 188 -23.99 -7.40 -16.27
N ASN A 189 -23.78 -8.58 -15.65
CA ASN A 189 -23.04 -8.74 -14.41
C ASN A 189 -21.62 -9.33 -14.63
N ASN A 190 -21.18 -9.43 -15.88
CA ASN A 190 -19.82 -9.86 -16.25
C ASN A 190 -18.83 -8.71 -16.02
N VAL A 191 -18.69 -8.32 -14.76
CA VAL A 191 -17.82 -7.25 -14.31
C VAL A 191 -17.03 -7.72 -13.10
N ASP A 192 -15.74 -7.49 -13.11
CA ASP A 192 -14.87 -7.72 -11.94
C ASP A 192 -13.63 -6.82 -12.01
N HIS A 193 -12.77 -6.86 -11.01
CA HIS A 193 -11.55 -6.11 -11.00
C HIS A 193 -10.41 -6.83 -10.27
N GLN A 194 -9.25 -6.22 -10.28
CA GLN A 194 -8.02 -6.80 -9.76
C GLN A 194 -8.11 -7.22 -8.28
N ALA A 195 -8.99 -6.62 -7.47
CA ALA A 195 -9.17 -7.01 -6.07
C ALA A 195 -9.58 -8.49 -5.90
N ARG A 196 -10.22 -9.09 -6.91
CA ARG A 196 -10.57 -10.52 -6.93
C ARG A 196 -9.37 -11.43 -6.69
N ILE A 197 -8.25 -11.12 -7.34
CA ILE A 197 -7.00 -11.90 -7.23
C ILE A 197 -6.04 -11.30 -6.19
N CYS A 198 -6.46 -10.27 -5.46
CA CYS A 198 -5.68 -9.62 -4.42
C CYS A 198 -6.16 -10.09 -3.04
N HIS A 199 -7.10 -9.40 -2.45
CA HIS A 199 -7.61 -9.61 -1.09
C HIS A 199 -9.08 -10.04 -1.02
N SER A 200 -9.64 -10.69 -2.03
CA SER A 200 -11.03 -11.17 -1.95
C SER A 200 -11.22 -12.16 -0.78
N THR A 201 -10.26 -13.05 -0.57
CA THR A 201 -10.27 -13.97 0.56
C THR A 201 -10.12 -13.25 1.91
N THR A 202 -9.36 -12.16 1.97
CA THR A 202 -9.32 -11.27 3.14
C THR A 202 -10.68 -10.64 3.40
N VAL A 203 -11.30 -10.03 2.38
CA VAL A 203 -12.63 -9.40 2.52
C VAL A 203 -13.65 -10.40 3.05
N ALA A 204 -13.71 -11.58 2.44
CA ALA A 204 -14.63 -12.64 2.87
C ALA A 204 -14.31 -13.15 4.30
N GLY A 205 -13.05 -13.40 4.62
CA GLY A 205 -12.65 -13.91 5.93
C GLY A 205 -12.93 -12.91 7.06
N VAL A 206 -12.58 -11.64 6.85
CA VAL A 206 -12.81 -10.57 7.82
C VAL A 206 -14.30 -10.27 7.98
N ALA A 207 -15.05 -10.16 6.87
CA ALA A 207 -16.49 -9.92 6.90
C ALA A 207 -17.25 -11.06 7.58
N ASN A 208 -16.84 -12.31 7.37
CA ASN A 208 -17.43 -13.48 8.04
C ASN A 208 -17.05 -13.59 9.54
N THR A 209 -16.11 -12.78 10.01
CA THR A 209 -15.71 -12.78 11.43
C THR A 209 -16.36 -11.65 12.21
N TRP A 210 -16.39 -10.43 11.67
CA TRP A 210 -17.00 -9.28 12.35
C TRP A 210 -17.83 -8.32 11.47
N GLY A 211 -18.24 -8.78 10.30
CA GLY A 211 -19.31 -8.13 9.53
C GLY A 211 -18.83 -7.19 8.42
N TYR A 212 -17.59 -6.70 8.41
CA TYR A 212 -17.08 -5.82 7.36
C TYR A 212 -15.64 -6.16 6.95
N GLY A 213 -15.40 -6.28 5.66
CA GLY A 213 -14.15 -6.80 5.08
C GLY A 213 -13.06 -5.75 4.86
N ALA A 214 -12.79 -4.91 5.84
CA ALA A 214 -11.80 -3.85 5.75
C ALA A 214 -10.78 -3.88 6.89
N MET A 215 -9.69 -3.16 6.72
CA MET A 215 -8.72 -2.84 7.76
C MET A 215 -9.41 -2.07 8.89
N THR A 216 -9.18 -2.47 10.14
CA THR A 216 -9.91 -1.92 11.29
C THR A 216 -9.31 -0.62 11.82
N ASN A 217 -8.02 -0.42 11.62
CA ASN A 217 -7.27 0.74 12.08
C ASN A 217 -6.50 1.36 10.89
N SER A 218 -5.96 2.54 11.05
CA SER A 218 -5.16 3.20 10.02
C SER A 218 -3.66 2.92 10.18
N TYR A 219 -2.86 3.18 9.14
CA TYR A 219 -1.40 2.96 9.19
C TYR A 219 -0.72 3.72 10.33
N ASN A 220 -1.15 4.97 10.57
CA ASN A 220 -0.59 5.79 11.65
C ASN A 220 -0.96 5.27 13.03
N ASP A 221 -2.00 4.46 13.19
CA ASP A 221 -2.35 3.87 14.48
C ASP A 221 -1.41 2.73 14.90
N ILE A 222 -0.66 2.15 13.96
CA ILE A 222 0.29 1.07 14.25
C ILE A 222 1.32 1.48 15.31
N HIS A 223 1.73 2.77 15.34
CA HIS A 223 2.68 3.24 16.34
C HIS A 223 2.16 3.19 17.78
N ASN A 224 0.85 3.06 18.00
CA ASN A 224 0.27 2.87 19.33
C ASN A 224 0.34 1.42 19.81
N SER A 225 0.72 0.47 18.94
CA SER A 225 0.79 -0.95 19.30
C SER A 225 1.89 -1.24 20.31
N LYS A 226 1.62 -2.18 21.22
CA LYS A 226 2.58 -2.72 22.18
C LYS A 226 3.15 -4.08 21.78
N ALA A 227 2.57 -4.73 20.76
CA ALA A 227 3.11 -5.88 20.06
C ALA A 227 2.62 -5.87 18.62
N ILE A 228 3.47 -6.32 17.69
CA ILE A 228 3.13 -6.40 16.26
C ILE A 228 3.36 -7.83 15.78
N PHE A 229 2.29 -8.48 15.35
CA PHE A 229 2.33 -9.80 14.72
C PHE A 229 2.13 -9.65 13.22
N LEU A 230 3.18 -9.85 12.44
CA LEU A 230 3.18 -9.70 10.99
C LEU A 230 3.32 -11.07 10.33
N ILE A 231 2.32 -11.48 9.55
CA ILE A 231 2.28 -12.77 8.88
C ILE A 231 2.02 -12.63 7.38
N GLY A 232 2.85 -13.25 6.55
CA GLY A 232 2.68 -13.24 5.10
C GLY A 232 2.76 -11.85 4.46
N GLY A 233 3.60 -10.98 4.97
CA GLY A 233 3.81 -9.63 4.46
C GLY A 233 5.28 -9.19 4.49
N ASN A 234 5.69 -8.37 3.52
CA ASN A 234 7.03 -7.80 3.47
C ASN A 234 6.97 -6.27 3.23
N PRO A 235 6.49 -5.50 4.23
CA PRO A 235 6.34 -4.05 4.07
C PRO A 235 7.64 -3.32 3.78
N ALA A 236 8.80 -3.79 4.24
CA ALA A 236 10.07 -3.16 3.91
C ALA A 236 10.35 -3.05 2.40
N GLU A 237 9.77 -3.94 1.59
CA GLU A 237 9.87 -3.90 0.13
C GLU A 237 8.59 -3.41 -0.54
N ALA A 238 7.43 -3.91 -0.13
CA ALA A 238 6.16 -3.64 -0.79
C ALA A 238 5.52 -2.31 -0.35
N HIS A 239 5.62 -1.98 0.95
CA HIS A 239 5.00 -0.81 1.59
C HIS A 239 6.02 -0.02 2.43
N PRO A 240 7.15 0.44 1.87
CA PRO A 240 8.31 0.85 2.69
C PRO A 240 8.01 1.94 3.71
N VAL A 241 7.11 2.87 3.38
CA VAL A 241 6.78 3.97 4.28
C VAL A 241 5.96 3.51 5.48
N SER A 242 5.19 2.42 5.38
CA SER A 242 4.48 1.85 6.53
C SER A 242 5.44 1.32 7.62
N LEU A 243 6.67 0.96 7.23
CA LEU A 243 7.67 0.51 8.18
C LEU A 243 8.04 1.60 9.19
N LEU A 244 7.88 2.88 8.84
CA LEU A 244 8.11 3.99 9.78
C LEU A 244 7.19 3.88 11.01
N HIS A 245 5.93 3.49 10.82
CA HIS A 245 4.99 3.31 11.93
C HIS A 245 5.31 2.08 12.76
N ILE A 246 5.78 1.00 12.13
CA ILE A 246 6.23 -0.22 12.84
C ILE A 246 7.45 0.09 13.68
N LEU A 247 8.46 0.75 13.11
CA LEU A 247 9.68 1.13 13.83
C LEU A 247 9.39 2.12 14.95
N LYS A 248 8.47 3.06 14.73
CA LYS A 248 8.04 4.00 15.76
C LYS A 248 7.38 3.30 16.95
N ALA A 249 6.56 2.27 16.74
CA ALA A 249 6.03 1.45 17.82
C ALA A 249 7.16 0.74 18.61
N LYS A 250 8.18 0.24 17.92
CA LYS A 250 9.37 -0.34 18.59
C LYS A 250 10.12 0.67 19.42
N GLU A 251 10.31 1.88 18.93
CA GLU A 251 11.05 2.95 19.60
C GLU A 251 10.29 3.55 20.79
N GLU A 252 8.99 3.83 20.61
CA GLU A 252 8.20 4.54 21.63
C GLU A 252 7.58 3.61 22.68
N ASN A 253 7.18 2.39 22.29
CA ASN A 253 6.46 1.45 23.13
C ASN A 253 7.28 0.20 23.48
N ASN A 254 8.52 0.07 22.99
CA ASN A 254 9.30 -1.17 23.03
C ASN A 254 8.50 -2.36 22.45
N ALA A 255 7.66 -2.12 21.45
CA ALA A 255 6.77 -3.11 20.89
C ALA A 255 7.56 -4.21 20.16
N PRO A 256 7.51 -5.48 20.60
CA PRO A 256 8.16 -6.57 19.89
C PRO A 256 7.50 -6.77 18.53
N LEU A 257 8.32 -6.90 17.49
CA LEU A 257 7.92 -7.24 16.14
C LEU A 257 8.15 -8.74 15.92
N ILE A 258 7.07 -9.48 15.74
CA ILE A 258 7.07 -10.90 15.40
C ILE A 258 6.77 -11.02 13.90
N VAL A 259 7.64 -11.65 13.13
CA VAL A 259 7.45 -11.85 11.69
C VAL A 259 7.37 -13.34 11.38
N CYS A 260 6.24 -13.75 10.82
CA CYS A 260 5.99 -15.12 10.36
C CYS A 260 5.99 -15.14 8.83
N ASP A 261 7.00 -15.75 8.23
CA ASP A 261 7.15 -15.83 6.76
C ASP A 261 7.98 -17.07 6.38
N PRO A 262 7.63 -17.81 5.33
CA PRO A 262 8.47 -18.91 4.83
C PRO A 262 9.89 -18.46 4.42
N ARG A 263 10.05 -17.21 4.05
CA ARG A 263 11.31 -16.59 3.61
C ARG A 263 11.77 -15.54 4.61
N PHE A 264 13.07 -15.54 4.93
CA PHE A 264 13.68 -14.45 5.68
C PHE A 264 13.74 -13.19 4.82
N THR A 265 12.77 -12.28 5.01
CA THR A 265 12.57 -11.07 4.22
C THR A 265 13.33 -9.88 4.81
N ARG A 266 13.37 -8.76 4.07
CA ARG A 266 13.88 -7.49 4.64
C ARG A 266 13.09 -7.02 5.86
N THR A 267 11.81 -7.32 5.92
CA THR A 267 11.01 -7.04 7.12
C THR A 267 11.41 -7.95 8.28
N ALA A 268 11.68 -9.22 8.02
CA ALA A 268 12.14 -10.17 9.03
C ALA A 268 13.49 -9.76 9.66
N ALA A 269 14.33 -9.02 8.92
CA ALA A 269 15.58 -8.48 9.45
C ALA A 269 15.39 -7.43 10.58
N HIS A 270 14.18 -6.87 10.74
CA HIS A 270 13.82 -5.96 11.82
C HIS A 270 13.07 -6.65 12.97
N ALA A 271 12.77 -7.95 12.83
CA ALA A 271 12.01 -8.71 13.81
C ALA A 271 12.80 -8.99 15.10
N ASP A 272 12.10 -8.99 16.21
CA ASP A 272 12.61 -9.49 17.49
C ASP A 272 12.45 -11.01 17.58
N GLU A 273 11.40 -11.56 16.93
CA GLU A 273 11.19 -13.00 16.74
C GLU A 273 10.81 -13.28 15.28
N TYR A 274 11.57 -14.16 14.61
CA TYR A 274 11.26 -14.62 13.25
C TYR A 274 10.83 -16.07 13.30
N VAL A 275 9.62 -16.35 12.82
CA VAL A 275 9.04 -17.69 12.74
C VAL A 275 8.99 -18.14 11.28
N ARG A 276 9.77 -19.14 10.95
CA ARG A 276 9.69 -19.81 9.65
C ARG A 276 8.66 -20.94 9.70
N PHE A 277 7.75 -20.97 8.74
CA PHE A 277 6.74 -22.03 8.66
C PHE A 277 6.50 -22.48 7.21
N ARG A 278 5.84 -23.62 7.02
CA ARG A 278 5.53 -24.13 5.68
C ARG A 278 4.40 -23.32 5.05
N PRO A 279 4.52 -22.91 3.76
CA PRO A 279 3.43 -22.23 3.04
C PRO A 279 2.12 -23.03 3.11
N GLY A 280 1.01 -22.34 3.35
CA GLY A 280 -0.32 -22.94 3.43
C GLY A 280 -0.69 -23.54 4.79
N SER A 281 0.20 -23.47 5.79
CA SER A 281 -0.06 -23.95 7.15
C SER A 281 -0.37 -22.81 8.15
N ASP A 282 -0.82 -21.68 7.67
CA ASP A 282 -1.11 -20.47 8.45
C ASP A 282 -2.12 -20.71 9.56
N VAL A 283 -3.21 -21.41 9.27
CA VAL A 283 -4.25 -21.74 10.28
C VAL A 283 -3.65 -22.59 11.40
N ALA A 284 -2.86 -23.61 11.05
CA ALA A 284 -2.22 -24.47 12.03
C ALA A 284 -1.24 -23.69 12.92
N LEU A 285 -0.48 -22.74 12.31
CA LEU A 285 0.43 -21.87 13.06
C LEU A 285 -0.33 -21.03 14.10
N VAL A 286 -1.43 -20.40 13.68
CA VAL A 286 -2.25 -19.57 14.57
C VAL A 286 -2.94 -20.42 15.63
N TRP A 287 -3.41 -21.63 15.28
CA TRP A 287 -3.98 -22.58 16.26
C TRP A 287 -2.94 -22.98 17.30
N GLY A 288 -1.68 -23.17 16.90
CA GLY A 288 -0.60 -23.42 17.87
C GLY A 288 -0.36 -22.25 18.83
N ILE A 289 -0.42 -21.02 18.34
CA ILE A 289 -0.35 -19.83 19.20
C ILE A 289 -1.56 -19.77 20.14
N LEU A 290 -2.78 -20.00 19.64
CA LEU A 290 -4.00 -20.01 20.43
C LEU A 290 -4.04 -21.16 21.44
N TRP A 291 -3.47 -22.32 21.10
CA TRP A 291 -3.34 -23.44 22.03
C TRP A 291 -2.61 -23.00 23.30
N HIS A 292 -1.44 -22.37 23.16
CA HIS A 292 -0.68 -21.85 24.30
C HIS A 292 -1.43 -20.74 25.05
N ILE A 293 -2.16 -19.87 24.35
CA ILE A 293 -2.96 -18.81 24.98
C ILE A 293 -4.05 -19.45 25.86
N PHE A 294 -4.80 -20.44 25.37
CA PHE A 294 -5.90 -21.04 26.08
C PHE A 294 -5.44 -21.96 27.20
N GLU A 295 -4.41 -22.80 27.01
CA GLU A 295 -3.90 -23.70 28.06
C GLU A 295 -3.28 -22.94 29.23
N ASN A 296 -2.79 -21.72 29.02
CA ASN A 296 -2.23 -20.89 30.08
C ASN A 296 -3.20 -19.82 30.62
N GLY A 297 -4.41 -19.71 30.08
CA GLY A 297 -5.40 -18.71 30.50
C GLY A 297 -4.97 -17.26 30.17
N TRP A 298 -4.26 -17.06 29.06
CA TRP A 298 -3.72 -15.73 28.67
C TRP A 298 -4.67 -14.92 27.81
N GLU A 299 -5.82 -15.47 27.43
CA GLU A 299 -6.84 -14.77 26.67
C GLU A 299 -7.53 -13.66 27.49
N ASP A 300 -8.25 -12.78 26.80
CA ASP A 300 -9.11 -11.79 27.44
C ASP A 300 -10.51 -12.37 27.65
N GLN A 301 -10.70 -13.00 28.80
CA GLN A 301 -11.96 -13.68 29.15
C GLN A 301 -13.15 -12.71 29.22
N GLU A 302 -12.94 -11.49 29.71
CA GLU A 302 -14.02 -10.50 29.79
C GLU A 302 -14.44 -9.99 28.42
N PHE A 303 -13.48 -9.71 27.54
CA PHE A 303 -13.76 -9.35 26.16
C PHE A 303 -14.50 -10.49 25.44
N ILE A 304 -14.02 -11.73 25.58
CA ILE A 304 -14.66 -12.91 24.99
C ILE A 304 -16.10 -13.04 25.50
N ARG A 305 -16.32 -13.01 26.81
CA ARG A 305 -17.63 -13.16 27.43
C ARG A 305 -18.64 -12.11 26.95
N THR A 306 -18.19 -10.87 26.73
CA THR A 306 -19.09 -9.73 26.46
C THR A 306 -19.24 -9.42 24.97
N ARG A 307 -18.29 -9.84 24.11
CA ARG A 307 -18.21 -9.36 22.74
C ARG A 307 -17.99 -10.42 21.67
N VAL A 308 -17.70 -11.67 22.07
CA VAL A 308 -17.37 -12.73 21.11
C VAL A 308 -18.37 -13.87 21.22
N TRP A 309 -18.87 -14.28 20.07
CA TRP A 309 -19.73 -15.45 19.95
C TRP A 309 -18.92 -16.61 19.35
N GLY A 310 -19.15 -17.86 19.81
CA GLY A 310 -18.56 -19.07 19.22
C GLY A 310 -17.11 -19.34 19.65
N MET A 311 -16.59 -18.74 20.71
CA MET A 311 -15.21 -18.96 21.13
C MET A 311 -15.01 -20.36 21.77
N ASP A 312 -16.05 -20.97 22.34
CA ASP A 312 -15.95 -22.29 22.94
C ASP A 312 -15.74 -23.37 21.86
N GLU A 313 -16.39 -23.24 20.72
CA GLU A 313 -16.17 -24.12 19.57
C GLU A 313 -14.74 -24.00 19.05
N ILE A 314 -14.21 -22.77 19.02
CA ILE A 314 -12.81 -22.53 18.65
C ILE A 314 -11.85 -23.17 19.66
N ARG A 315 -12.11 -23.06 20.97
CA ARG A 315 -11.31 -23.72 22.00
C ARG A 315 -11.29 -25.23 21.80
N ALA A 316 -12.47 -25.83 21.55
CA ALA A 316 -12.60 -27.27 21.34
C ALA A 316 -11.81 -27.74 20.09
N GLU A 317 -11.79 -26.94 19.03
CA GLU A 317 -10.99 -27.23 17.83
C GLU A 317 -9.50 -27.05 18.10
N VAL A 318 -9.09 -25.92 18.69
CA VAL A 318 -7.69 -25.59 18.99
C VAL A 318 -7.06 -26.63 19.91
N LYS A 319 -7.80 -27.22 20.85
CA LYS A 319 -7.30 -28.26 21.75
C LYS A 319 -6.73 -29.49 21.04
N LYS A 320 -7.15 -29.75 19.81
CA LYS A 320 -6.64 -30.87 18.99
C LYS A 320 -5.23 -30.54 18.38
N TRP A 321 -4.84 -29.29 18.39
CA TRP A 321 -3.61 -28.79 17.77
C TRP A 321 -2.51 -28.63 18.82
N THR A 322 -2.04 -29.78 19.36
CA THR A 322 -0.94 -29.76 20.34
C THR A 322 0.33 -29.19 19.74
N PRO A 323 1.30 -28.72 20.56
CA PRO A 323 2.57 -28.21 20.05
C PRO A 323 3.28 -29.17 19.09
N GLU A 324 3.23 -30.47 19.36
CA GLU A 324 3.85 -31.52 18.53
C GLU A 324 3.15 -31.64 17.17
N GLU A 325 1.81 -31.60 17.16
CA GLU A 325 1.03 -31.66 15.91
C GLU A 325 1.24 -30.41 15.07
N VAL A 326 1.27 -29.25 15.70
CA VAL A 326 1.55 -27.97 15.01
C VAL A 326 2.95 -27.96 14.43
N GLU A 327 3.97 -28.39 15.18
CA GLU A 327 5.34 -28.49 14.68
C GLU A 327 5.44 -29.48 13.51
N ARG A 328 4.78 -30.62 13.59
CA ARG A 328 4.71 -31.59 12.51
C ARG A 328 4.14 -31.00 11.22
N VAL A 329 3.08 -30.19 11.33
CA VAL A 329 2.37 -29.58 10.18
C VAL A 329 3.13 -28.37 9.66
N THR A 330 3.52 -27.46 10.54
CA THR A 330 4.06 -26.14 10.16
C THR A 330 5.58 -26.11 10.04
N GLY A 331 6.26 -26.99 10.78
CA GLY A 331 7.72 -26.97 10.94
C GLY A 331 8.21 -25.87 11.89
N ALA A 332 7.31 -25.14 12.55
CA ALA A 332 7.65 -24.17 13.58
C ALA A 332 7.71 -24.88 14.95
N PRO A 333 8.82 -24.76 15.72
CA PRO A 333 8.93 -25.42 17.02
C PRO A 333 7.85 -24.97 18.02
N GLY A 334 7.23 -25.90 18.74
CA GLY A 334 6.20 -25.62 19.73
C GLY A 334 6.67 -24.61 20.80
N SER A 335 7.92 -24.74 21.26
CA SER A 335 8.52 -23.80 22.21
C SER A 335 8.68 -22.39 21.66
N GLN A 336 8.86 -22.23 20.34
CA GLN A 336 8.88 -20.94 19.67
C GLN A 336 7.49 -20.30 19.66
N LEU A 337 6.46 -21.10 19.38
CA LEU A 337 5.07 -20.63 19.39
C LEU A 337 4.58 -20.25 20.79
N GLU A 338 5.07 -20.93 21.83
CA GLU A 338 4.83 -20.52 23.21
C GLU A 338 5.39 -19.13 23.51
N ARG A 339 6.65 -18.84 23.09
CA ARG A 339 7.23 -17.49 23.27
C ARG A 339 6.42 -16.44 22.52
N VAL A 340 6.00 -16.71 21.28
CA VAL A 340 5.14 -15.83 20.50
C VAL A 340 3.82 -15.57 21.23
N ALA A 341 3.12 -16.61 21.67
CA ALA A 341 1.86 -16.52 22.39
C ALA A 341 1.98 -15.66 23.65
N ARG A 342 3.01 -15.94 24.47
CA ARG A 342 3.32 -15.18 25.69
C ARG A 342 3.62 -13.72 25.41
N THR A 343 4.40 -13.45 24.35
CA THR A 343 4.74 -12.07 23.93
C THR A 343 3.47 -11.31 23.54
N LEU A 344 2.59 -11.90 22.74
CA LEU A 344 1.34 -11.27 22.31
C LEU A 344 0.39 -11.02 23.49
N ALA A 345 0.27 -12.00 24.39
CA ALA A 345 -0.62 -11.90 25.55
C ALA A 345 -0.17 -10.82 26.56
N ASN A 346 1.14 -10.67 26.76
CA ASN A 346 1.69 -9.74 27.76
C ASN A 346 1.84 -8.30 27.24
N ASN A 347 1.75 -8.08 25.91
CA ASN A 347 1.96 -6.78 25.31
C ASN A 347 0.70 -6.32 24.54
N ARG A 348 -0.39 -6.14 25.27
CA ARG A 348 -1.66 -5.63 24.71
C ARG A 348 -1.82 -4.12 24.95
N PRO A 349 -2.45 -3.35 24.02
CA PRO A 349 -3.00 -3.80 22.75
C PRO A 349 -1.91 -4.11 21.70
N GLY A 350 -2.14 -5.18 20.95
CA GLY A 350 -1.27 -5.56 19.83
C GLY A 350 -2.01 -5.62 18.52
N THR A 351 -1.31 -5.37 17.41
CA THR A 351 -1.90 -5.44 16.07
C THR A 351 -1.43 -6.68 15.30
N VAL A 352 -2.34 -7.22 14.48
CA VAL A 352 -2.00 -8.24 13.46
C VAL A 352 -1.93 -7.58 12.10
N ILE A 353 -0.84 -7.80 11.39
CA ILE A 353 -0.59 -7.28 10.03
C ILE A 353 -0.45 -8.45 9.08
N TRP A 354 -1.16 -8.42 7.96
CA TRP A 354 -0.93 -9.37 6.87
C TRP A 354 -1.04 -8.71 5.50
N CYS A 355 -0.55 -9.41 4.49
CA CYS A 355 -0.61 -9.00 3.10
C CYS A 355 -0.97 -10.20 2.21
N MET A 356 -0.47 -10.23 0.99
CA MET A 356 -0.74 -11.24 -0.05
C MET A 356 -0.33 -12.65 0.38
N GLY A 357 0.75 -12.80 1.16
CA GLY A 357 1.24 -14.12 1.61
C GLY A 357 0.26 -14.86 2.51
N GLY A 358 -0.58 -14.16 3.29
CA GLY A 358 -1.63 -14.78 4.11
C GLY A 358 -2.92 -15.06 3.32
N THR A 359 -3.22 -14.25 2.31
CA THR A 359 -4.54 -14.24 1.64
C THR A 359 -4.57 -15.02 0.31
N GLN A 360 -3.49 -15.06 -0.45
CA GLN A 360 -3.45 -15.71 -1.77
C GLN A 360 -3.18 -17.22 -1.69
N HIS A 361 -4.05 -17.92 -0.98
CA HIS A 361 -4.10 -19.37 -0.84
C HIS A 361 -5.48 -19.89 -1.17
N THR A 362 -5.61 -21.17 -1.51
CA THR A 362 -6.92 -21.83 -1.68
C THR A 362 -7.77 -21.77 -0.41
N ASN A 363 -7.12 -21.78 0.75
CA ASN A 363 -7.72 -21.62 2.07
C ASN A 363 -7.54 -20.21 2.67
N GLY A 364 -7.22 -19.19 1.86
CA GLY A 364 -6.92 -17.82 2.30
C GLY A 364 -8.02 -17.17 3.15
N ASN A 365 -9.28 -17.52 2.90
CA ASN A 365 -10.40 -17.10 3.74
C ASN A 365 -10.24 -17.61 5.19
N ASN A 366 -9.88 -18.88 5.38
CA ASN A 366 -9.67 -19.45 6.72
C ASN A 366 -8.40 -18.89 7.38
N ASN A 367 -7.35 -18.63 6.62
CA ASN A 367 -6.15 -17.96 7.14
C ASN A 367 -6.52 -16.62 7.77
N THR A 368 -7.22 -15.77 7.02
CA THR A 368 -7.60 -14.43 7.52
C THR A 368 -8.60 -14.50 8.68
N ARG A 369 -9.51 -15.47 8.69
CA ARG A 369 -10.37 -15.73 9.86
C ARG A 369 -9.56 -16.11 11.09
N ALA A 370 -8.54 -16.96 10.96
CA ALA A 370 -7.68 -17.35 12.07
C ALA A 370 -6.95 -16.14 12.68
N TYR A 371 -6.43 -15.21 11.82
CA TYR A 371 -5.82 -13.98 12.29
C TYR A 371 -6.80 -13.09 13.07
N CYS A 372 -8.02 -13.00 12.58
CA CYS A 372 -9.11 -12.29 13.25
C CYS A 372 -9.48 -12.92 14.60
N ILE A 373 -9.58 -14.26 14.66
CA ILE A 373 -9.88 -14.99 15.88
C ILE A 373 -8.80 -14.78 16.95
N LEU A 374 -7.53 -14.74 16.55
CA LEU A 374 -6.42 -14.42 17.45
C LEU A 374 -6.62 -13.03 18.11
N GLN A 375 -7.03 -12.03 17.34
CA GLN A 375 -7.30 -10.69 17.85
C GLN A 375 -8.52 -10.65 18.79
N LEU A 376 -9.55 -11.44 18.50
CA LEU A 376 -10.71 -11.57 19.38
C LEU A 376 -10.34 -12.27 20.70
N ALA A 377 -9.52 -13.32 20.64
CA ALA A 377 -9.07 -14.04 21.85
C ALA A 377 -8.22 -13.14 22.77
N LEU A 378 -7.44 -12.23 22.20
CA LEU A 378 -6.58 -11.31 22.95
C LEU A 378 -7.28 -9.99 23.36
N GLY A 379 -8.54 -9.77 22.95
CA GLY A 379 -9.27 -8.54 23.27
C GLY A 379 -8.72 -7.27 22.60
N ASN A 380 -8.01 -7.41 21.48
CA ASN A 380 -7.31 -6.31 20.82
C ASN A 380 -8.20 -5.49 19.86
N MET A 381 -9.51 -5.74 19.83
CA MET A 381 -10.43 -5.07 18.93
C MET A 381 -11.06 -3.82 19.56
N GLY A 382 -11.17 -2.73 18.76
CA GLY A 382 -11.82 -1.49 19.21
C GLY A 382 -10.95 -0.60 20.10
N THR A 383 -9.64 -0.77 20.04
CA THR A 383 -8.66 0.03 20.80
C THR A 383 -7.52 0.53 19.90
N ALA A 384 -6.98 1.69 20.22
CA ALA A 384 -5.83 2.23 19.51
C ALA A 384 -4.62 1.30 19.66
N GLY A 385 -3.88 1.08 18.57
CA GLY A 385 -2.76 0.15 18.52
C GLY A 385 -3.12 -1.33 18.46
N GLY A 386 -4.43 -1.65 18.50
CA GLY A 386 -4.94 -3.01 18.33
C GLY A 386 -5.38 -3.32 16.91
N GLY A 387 -6.40 -4.17 16.79
CA GLY A 387 -7.07 -4.47 15.52
C GLY A 387 -6.22 -5.21 14.50
N THR A 388 -6.67 -5.12 13.24
CA THR A 388 -6.01 -5.75 12.09
C THR A 388 -5.64 -4.70 11.04
N ASN A 389 -4.39 -4.70 10.66
CA ASN A 389 -3.84 -3.81 9.63
C ASN A 389 -3.54 -4.63 8.37
N ILE A 390 -4.42 -4.48 7.36
CA ILE A 390 -4.36 -5.24 6.12
C ILE A 390 -3.60 -4.41 5.08
N PHE A 391 -2.35 -4.79 4.80
CA PHE A 391 -1.52 -4.08 3.84
C PHE A 391 -1.88 -4.49 2.41
N ARG A 392 -2.84 -3.75 1.84
CA ARG A 392 -3.30 -3.94 0.47
C ARG A 392 -2.22 -3.59 -0.54
N GLY A 393 -2.18 -4.28 -1.68
CA GLY A 393 -1.16 -4.05 -2.70
C GLY A 393 -1.30 -2.72 -3.41
N HIS A 394 -2.52 -2.38 -3.81
CA HIS A 394 -2.81 -1.19 -4.61
C HIS A 394 -3.38 -0.04 -3.77
N ASP A 395 -3.18 1.17 -4.26
CA ASP A 395 -3.56 2.42 -3.61
C ASP A 395 -5.05 2.52 -3.32
N ASN A 396 -5.91 2.19 -4.27
CA ASN A 396 -7.36 2.30 -4.13
C ASN A 396 -8.11 0.95 -4.23
N VAL A 397 -7.46 -0.16 -3.88
CA VAL A 397 -8.12 -1.47 -3.99
C VAL A 397 -9.33 -1.57 -3.06
N GLN A 398 -9.29 -0.97 -1.87
CA GLN A 398 -10.42 -0.95 -0.95
C GLN A 398 -11.56 -0.08 -1.48
N GLY A 399 -11.29 1.18 -1.84
CA GLY A 399 -12.31 2.10 -2.34
C GLY A 399 -12.94 1.62 -3.65
N ALA A 400 -12.14 1.11 -4.60
CA ALA A 400 -12.68 0.52 -5.81
C ALA A 400 -13.57 -0.70 -5.53
N THR A 401 -13.24 -1.53 -4.53
CA THR A 401 -14.09 -2.66 -4.12
C THR A 401 -15.39 -2.18 -3.49
N ASP A 402 -15.31 -1.15 -2.63
CA ASP A 402 -16.48 -0.65 -1.88
C ASP A 402 -17.53 -0.02 -2.79
N VAL A 403 -17.13 0.64 -3.88
CA VAL A 403 -18.03 1.43 -4.74
C VAL A 403 -18.10 0.93 -6.19
N GLY A 404 -17.30 -0.06 -6.54
CA GLY A 404 -17.04 -0.30 -7.94
C GLY A 404 -17.24 -1.72 -8.44
N PRO A 405 -16.40 -2.08 -9.41
CA PRO A 405 -16.67 -3.12 -10.37
C PRO A 405 -16.47 -4.52 -9.79
N ASN A 406 -17.41 -4.99 -9.02
CA ASN A 406 -17.46 -6.40 -8.63
C ASN A 406 -18.86 -6.99 -8.96
N PRO A 407 -18.97 -8.29 -9.22
CA PRO A 407 -20.23 -8.92 -9.58
C PRO A 407 -21.14 -9.18 -8.37
N ASP A 408 -20.59 -9.20 -7.15
CA ASP A 408 -21.24 -9.74 -5.97
C ASP A 408 -22.15 -8.72 -5.27
N SER A 409 -21.93 -7.42 -5.51
CA SER A 409 -22.66 -6.35 -4.83
C SER A 409 -22.75 -5.08 -5.65
N LEU A 410 -23.67 -4.22 -5.26
CA LEU A 410 -23.74 -2.83 -5.70
C LEU A 410 -22.84 -1.95 -4.79
N PRO A 411 -22.63 -0.67 -5.14
CA PRO A 411 -21.83 0.26 -4.34
C PRO A 411 -22.19 0.23 -2.85
N GLY A 412 -21.18 0.19 -1.98
CA GLY A 412 -21.38 0.08 -0.54
C GLY A 412 -21.76 -1.33 -0.06
N TYR A 413 -21.45 -2.35 -0.85
CA TYR A 413 -21.80 -3.76 -0.57
C TYR A 413 -23.30 -4.04 -0.50
N TYR A 414 -24.11 -3.15 -1.05
CA TYR A 414 -25.54 -3.38 -1.13
C TYR A 414 -25.85 -4.63 -1.97
N GLY A 415 -26.74 -5.48 -1.48
CA GLY A 415 -27.10 -6.73 -2.14
C GLY A 415 -26.26 -7.95 -1.70
N LEU A 416 -25.22 -7.78 -0.90
CA LEU A 416 -24.38 -8.89 -0.46
C LEU A 416 -25.08 -9.79 0.58
N ALA A 417 -25.97 -9.23 1.39
CA ALA A 417 -26.75 -10.00 2.36
C ALA A 417 -27.88 -10.78 1.69
N ALA A 418 -28.14 -12.00 2.19
CA ALA A 418 -29.23 -12.83 1.69
C ALA A 418 -30.59 -12.10 1.74
N GLY A 419 -31.27 -12.05 0.61
CA GLY A 419 -32.58 -11.38 0.46
C GLY A 419 -32.54 -9.91 0.04
N SER A 420 -31.39 -9.23 0.09
CA SER A 420 -31.29 -7.83 -0.35
C SER A 420 -31.43 -7.62 -1.86
N TRP A 421 -31.28 -8.67 -2.65
CA TRP A 421 -31.54 -8.66 -4.12
C TRP A 421 -33.02 -8.73 -4.49
N LYS A 422 -33.92 -8.82 -3.53
CA LYS A 422 -35.38 -8.86 -3.80
C LYS A 422 -36.01 -7.47 -3.97
N HIS A 423 -35.22 -6.44 -3.83
CA HIS A 423 -35.62 -5.06 -4.01
C HIS A 423 -34.78 -4.42 -5.13
#